data_3b0dc7c6ed8a996e61c18866c502da2e
#
_entry.id   3b0dc7c6ed8a996e61c18866c502da2e
#
_cell.length_a   1.000
_cell.length_b   1.000
_cell.length_c   1.000
_cell.angle_alpha   90.00
_cell.angle_beta   90.00
_cell.angle_gamma   90.00
#
_symmetry.space_group_name_H-M   'P 1'
#
loop_
_entity.id
_entity.type
_entity.pdbx_description
1 polymer ?
#
loop_
_entity_poly.entity_id
_entity_poly.type
_entity_poly.pdbx_seq_one_letter_code
_entity_poly.pdbx_strand_id
1 'polypeptide(L)'
;AVVDGVLKANTFAKQEEVKAWEQEMIPCEHTLCLEQETSRHIESQSLGHCSQCDLNENLWLCLTCGNLGCGRSQFGGVGGNSHGVAHTDSTKHPVAVKLGSLTADGSADIYCYACNEERTDPELVAHLAHWGIDIAGRQKTEKSLTEMQLEQNLRWEFSMTNEDGKELKPMCGPGLTGLKNLGNSCYLASVVQSLFAMPEFAQRYYRPDEKLPKTSD
;
A
#
# COMPACT_ATOMS: atom_id res chain seq x y z
N ALA A 1 -8.78 -23.32 17.59
CA ALA A 1 -9.37 -23.00 16.26
C ALA A 1 -10.36 -21.84 16.32
N VAL A 2 -11.43 -21.90 17.16
CA VAL A 2 -12.42 -20.79 17.23
C VAL A 2 -11.81 -19.53 17.84
N VAL A 3 -11.06 -19.67 18.94
CA VAL A 3 -10.37 -18.55 19.60
C VAL A 3 -9.33 -17.91 18.68
N ASP A 4 -8.57 -18.71 17.95
CA ASP A 4 -7.60 -18.20 16.98
C ASP A 4 -8.29 -17.48 15.80
N GLY A 5 -9.47 -17.96 15.40
CA GLY A 5 -10.29 -17.30 14.39
C GLY A 5 -10.79 -15.93 14.86
N VAL A 6 -11.26 -15.84 16.11
CA VAL A 6 -11.71 -14.56 16.69
C VAL A 6 -10.56 -13.58 16.89
N LEU A 7 -9.40 -14.07 17.36
CA LEU A 7 -8.21 -13.22 17.55
C LEU A 7 -7.61 -12.71 16.24
N LYS A 8 -7.76 -13.48 15.15
CA LYS A 8 -7.29 -13.12 13.82
C LYS A 8 -8.33 -12.36 13.00
N ALA A 9 -9.60 -12.37 13.41
CA ALA A 9 -10.64 -11.62 12.74
C ALA A 9 -10.36 -10.12 12.82
N ASN A 10 -10.51 -9.43 11.70
CA ASN A 10 -10.47 -7.97 11.72
C ASN A 10 -11.64 -7.46 12.57
N THR A 11 -11.32 -6.78 13.68
CA THR A 11 -12.33 -6.07 14.46
C THR A 11 -12.94 -4.96 13.62
N PHE A 12 -14.17 -4.57 13.94
CA PHE A 12 -14.83 -3.43 13.27
C PHE A 12 -13.96 -2.17 13.30
N ALA A 13 -13.31 -1.88 14.43
CA ALA A 13 -12.38 -0.75 14.56
C ALA A 13 -11.20 -0.83 13.58
N LYS A 14 -10.64 -2.03 13.38
CA LYS A 14 -9.55 -2.22 12.42
C LYS A 14 -10.02 -2.09 10.98
N GLN A 15 -11.24 -2.53 10.67
CA GLN A 15 -11.82 -2.33 9.34
C GLN A 15 -12.06 -0.85 9.04
N GLU A 16 -12.56 -0.09 10.02
CA GLU A 16 -12.74 1.37 9.88
C GLU A 16 -11.39 2.10 9.76
N GLU A 17 -10.35 1.65 10.48
CA GLU A 17 -8.99 2.18 10.30
C GLU A 17 -8.47 1.93 8.88
N VAL A 18 -8.59 0.70 8.36
CA VAL A 18 -8.18 0.38 6.97
C VAL A 18 -8.97 1.23 5.98
N LYS A 19 -10.27 1.33 6.15
CA LYS A 19 -11.14 2.13 5.29
C LYS A 19 -10.80 3.62 5.29
N ALA A 20 -10.35 4.17 6.43
CA ALA A 20 -9.88 5.56 6.50
C ALA A 20 -8.59 5.81 5.68
N TRP A 21 -7.82 4.74 5.40
CA TRP A 21 -6.62 4.80 4.56
C TRP A 21 -6.89 4.50 3.09
N GLU A 22 -8.04 3.88 2.78
CA GLU A 22 -8.45 3.64 1.41
C GLU A 22 -8.75 4.97 0.74
N GLN A 23 -7.97 5.29 -0.29
CA GLN A 23 -8.32 6.35 -1.21
C GLN A 23 -9.46 5.84 -2.10
N GLU A 24 -10.33 6.74 -2.54
CA GLU A 24 -11.30 6.43 -3.57
C GLU A 24 -10.55 6.12 -4.87
N MET A 25 -10.22 4.84 -5.06
CA MET A 25 -9.53 4.39 -6.26
C MET A 25 -10.52 4.32 -7.42
N ILE A 26 -10.21 5.03 -8.48
CA ILE A 26 -11.01 5.06 -9.70
C ILE A 26 -10.28 4.30 -10.82
N PRO A 27 -11.01 3.69 -11.77
CA PRO A 27 -10.40 3.13 -12.96
C PRO A 27 -9.75 4.23 -13.81
N CYS A 28 -8.75 3.87 -14.57
CA CYS A 28 -8.13 4.77 -15.55
C CYS A 28 -8.35 4.26 -16.98
N GLU A 29 -8.03 5.11 -17.96
CA GLU A 29 -8.13 4.72 -19.37
C GLU A 29 -7.38 3.42 -19.68
N HIS A 30 -6.20 3.22 -19.05
CA HIS A 30 -5.38 2.03 -19.26
C HIS A 30 -5.98 0.73 -18.65
N THR A 31 -6.85 0.81 -17.65
CA THR A 31 -7.59 -0.34 -17.13
C THR A 31 -8.88 -0.57 -17.92
N LEU A 32 -9.56 0.50 -18.32
CA LEU A 32 -10.83 0.43 -19.08
C LEU A 32 -10.64 -0.02 -20.54
N CYS A 33 -9.51 0.34 -21.14
CA CYS A 33 -9.17 0.03 -22.52
C CYS A 33 -8.00 -0.97 -22.59
N LEU A 34 -7.91 -1.90 -21.63
CA LEU A 34 -6.83 -2.85 -21.56
C LEU A 34 -6.93 -3.85 -22.72
N GLU A 35 -5.93 -3.85 -23.59
CA GLU A 35 -5.77 -4.85 -24.62
C GLU A 35 -4.86 -5.98 -24.13
N GLN A 36 -5.34 -7.22 -24.18
CA GLN A 36 -4.58 -8.39 -23.77
C GLN A 36 -4.04 -9.13 -25.00
N GLU A 37 -2.79 -9.56 -24.92
CA GLU A 37 -2.19 -10.43 -25.95
C GLU A 37 -2.94 -11.75 -26.07
N THR A 38 -2.58 -12.55 -27.05
CA THR A 38 -3.19 -13.87 -27.28
C THR A 38 -3.21 -14.68 -26.00
N SER A 39 -4.39 -15.16 -25.61
CA SER A 39 -4.58 -15.93 -24.40
C SER A 39 -3.68 -17.17 -24.36
N ARG A 40 -3.02 -17.36 -23.24
CA ARG A 40 -2.30 -18.59 -22.91
C ARG A 40 -2.66 -19.00 -21.50
N HIS A 41 -2.90 -20.27 -21.30
CA HIS A 41 -3.08 -20.77 -19.94
C HIS A 41 -1.74 -20.71 -19.20
N ILE A 42 -1.67 -19.93 -18.14
CA ILE A 42 -0.49 -19.87 -17.28
C ILE A 42 -0.62 -21.01 -16.27
N GLU A 43 0.28 -21.98 -16.33
CA GLU A 43 0.29 -23.09 -15.38
C GLU A 43 0.47 -22.57 -13.95
N SER A 44 -0.23 -23.19 -12.99
CA SER A 44 -0.18 -22.80 -11.57
C SER A 44 1.25 -22.77 -11.00
N GLN A 45 2.13 -23.63 -11.51
CA GLN A 45 3.54 -23.65 -11.11
C GLN A 45 4.29 -22.40 -11.57
N SER A 46 3.95 -21.84 -12.73
CA SER A 46 4.54 -20.61 -13.26
C SER A 46 4.08 -19.36 -12.52
N LEU A 47 3.01 -19.46 -11.71
CA LEU A 47 2.54 -18.38 -10.83
C LEU A 47 3.21 -18.38 -9.45
N GLY A 48 4.07 -19.36 -9.17
CA GLY A 48 4.71 -19.53 -7.87
C GLY A 48 5.96 -18.68 -7.64
N HIS A 49 6.55 -18.10 -8.68
CA HIS A 49 7.77 -17.31 -8.57
C HIS A 49 7.90 -16.28 -9.69
N CYS A 50 8.76 -15.27 -9.47
CA CYS A 50 9.09 -14.27 -10.48
C CYS A 50 9.72 -14.92 -11.71
N SER A 51 9.40 -14.43 -12.93
CA SER A 51 9.95 -14.94 -14.19
C SER A 51 11.47 -14.73 -14.33
N GLN A 52 12.08 -13.87 -13.51
CA GLN A 52 13.49 -13.49 -13.61
C GLN A 52 14.31 -13.79 -12.34
N CYS A 53 13.68 -14.22 -11.24
CA CYS A 53 14.35 -14.60 -10.00
C CYS A 53 13.50 -15.57 -9.17
N ASP A 54 14.08 -16.13 -8.10
CA ASP A 54 13.45 -17.15 -7.25
C ASP A 54 12.47 -16.58 -6.20
N LEU A 55 12.14 -15.27 -6.26
CA LEU A 55 11.17 -14.67 -5.34
C LEU A 55 9.78 -15.21 -5.61
N ASN A 56 9.12 -15.65 -4.55
CA ASN A 56 7.78 -16.23 -4.52
C ASN A 56 6.74 -15.36 -3.81
N GLU A 57 7.14 -14.20 -3.32
CA GLU A 57 6.29 -13.21 -2.66
C GLU A 57 6.35 -11.87 -3.41
N ASN A 58 5.36 -11.02 -3.14
CA ASN A 58 5.22 -9.70 -3.78
C ASN A 58 5.27 -9.79 -5.31
N LEU A 59 4.49 -10.72 -5.87
CA LEU A 59 4.44 -11.00 -7.29
C LEU A 59 3.35 -10.18 -7.99
N TRP A 60 3.72 -9.57 -9.11
CA TRP A 60 2.88 -8.72 -9.92
C TRP A 60 2.72 -9.31 -11.33
N LEU A 61 1.49 -9.60 -11.71
CA LEU A 61 1.14 -10.11 -13.01
C LEU A 61 0.82 -8.95 -13.96
N CYS A 62 1.51 -8.87 -15.07
CA CYS A 62 1.18 -7.96 -16.17
C CYS A 62 -0.13 -8.42 -16.84
N LEU A 63 -1.17 -7.59 -16.80
CA LEU A 63 -2.47 -7.97 -17.37
C LEU A 63 -2.46 -7.99 -18.89
N THR A 64 -1.53 -7.29 -19.56
CA THR A 64 -1.39 -7.27 -21.02
C THR A 64 -0.81 -8.56 -21.58
N CYS A 65 0.29 -9.10 -21.00
CA CYS A 65 1.00 -10.25 -21.58
C CYS A 65 1.14 -11.46 -20.65
N GLY A 66 0.64 -11.38 -19.42
CA GLY A 66 0.75 -12.46 -18.43
C GLY A 66 2.16 -12.68 -17.86
N ASN A 67 3.09 -11.74 -18.03
CA ASN A 67 4.41 -11.84 -17.41
C ASN A 67 4.33 -11.62 -15.90
N LEU A 68 5.02 -12.44 -15.11
CA LEU A 68 5.05 -12.37 -13.67
C LEU A 68 6.39 -11.79 -13.20
N GLY A 69 6.37 -10.59 -12.65
CA GLY A 69 7.53 -9.91 -12.08
C GLY A 69 7.39 -9.71 -10.59
N CYS A 70 8.49 -9.61 -9.86
CA CYS A 70 8.45 -9.19 -8.45
C CYS A 70 8.34 -7.66 -8.33
N GLY A 71 7.79 -7.21 -7.20
CA GLY A 71 7.60 -5.81 -6.89
C GLY A 71 8.90 -5.02 -6.78
N ARG A 72 8.78 -3.73 -6.48
CA ARG A 72 9.92 -2.81 -6.34
C ARG A 72 10.83 -3.23 -5.19
N SER A 73 12.14 -3.05 -5.37
CA SER A 73 13.09 -3.15 -4.28
C SER A 73 12.85 -2.01 -3.29
N GLN A 74 12.89 -2.34 -2.00
CA GLN A 74 12.72 -1.35 -0.93
C GLN A 74 14.01 -1.27 -0.11
N PHE A 75 14.20 -0.13 0.55
CA PHE A 75 15.32 0.06 1.45
C PHE A 75 15.28 -0.97 2.59
N GLY A 76 16.42 -1.58 2.89
CA GLY A 76 16.50 -2.63 3.92
C GLY A 76 16.34 -4.07 3.40
N GLY A 77 16.29 -4.28 2.08
CA GLY A 77 16.24 -5.63 1.48
C GLY A 77 14.89 -6.34 1.59
N VAL A 78 13.87 -5.62 2.06
CA VAL A 78 12.47 -6.08 2.09
C VAL A 78 11.81 -5.63 0.78
N GLY A 79 11.13 -6.54 0.09
CA GLY A 79 10.45 -6.22 -1.17
C GLY A 79 10.93 -7.10 -2.32
N GLY A 80 10.75 -6.63 -3.54
CA GLY A 80 11.16 -7.34 -4.75
C GLY A 80 12.49 -6.86 -5.33
N ASN A 81 12.85 -7.43 -6.46
CA ASN A 81 14.02 -7.03 -7.26
C ASN A 81 13.64 -6.09 -8.42
N SER A 82 12.45 -5.50 -8.39
CA SER A 82 11.93 -4.56 -9.40
C SER A 82 11.71 -5.16 -10.81
N HIS A 83 11.58 -6.46 -10.95
CA HIS A 83 11.41 -7.09 -12.27
C HIS A 83 10.07 -6.74 -12.92
N GLY A 84 9.02 -6.45 -12.14
CA GLY A 84 7.76 -5.91 -12.69
C GLY A 84 7.94 -4.53 -13.31
N VAL A 85 8.73 -3.65 -12.69
CA VAL A 85 9.07 -2.33 -13.24
C VAL A 85 9.92 -2.47 -14.50
N ALA A 86 10.99 -3.28 -14.44
CA ALA A 86 11.87 -3.52 -15.58
C ALA A 86 11.10 -4.08 -16.79
N HIS A 87 10.10 -4.97 -16.56
CA HIS A 87 9.21 -5.45 -17.61
C HIS A 87 8.42 -4.29 -18.24
N THR A 88 7.79 -3.45 -17.45
CA THR A 88 7.04 -2.30 -17.96
C THR A 88 7.94 -1.32 -18.73
N ASP A 89 9.14 -1.05 -18.23
CA ASP A 89 10.09 -0.15 -18.90
C ASP A 89 10.48 -0.64 -20.30
N SER A 90 10.59 -1.97 -20.46
CA SER A 90 10.97 -2.60 -21.73
C SER A 90 9.79 -2.78 -22.69
N THR A 91 8.60 -3.13 -22.19
CA THR A 91 7.43 -3.49 -23.02
C THR A 91 6.40 -2.38 -23.16
N LYS A 92 6.41 -1.42 -22.22
CA LYS A 92 5.39 -0.36 -22.07
C LYS A 92 4.01 -0.86 -21.69
N HIS A 93 3.88 -2.09 -21.19
CA HIS A 93 2.62 -2.61 -20.68
C HIS A 93 2.23 -1.88 -19.38
N PRO A 94 1.06 -1.22 -19.34
CA PRO A 94 0.81 -0.23 -18.29
C PRO A 94 0.28 -0.81 -16.98
N VAL A 95 -0.40 -1.96 -16.99
CA VAL A 95 -1.20 -2.42 -15.84
C VAL A 95 -0.71 -3.75 -15.31
N ALA A 96 -0.51 -3.82 -14.00
CA ALA A 96 -0.18 -5.06 -13.29
C ALA A 96 -1.03 -5.22 -12.03
N VAL A 97 -1.31 -6.47 -11.66
CA VAL A 97 -2.06 -6.87 -10.46
C VAL A 97 -1.18 -7.67 -9.52
N LYS A 98 -1.26 -7.39 -8.22
CA LYS A 98 -0.56 -8.13 -7.17
C LYS A 98 -1.32 -9.42 -6.84
N LEU A 99 -0.76 -10.57 -7.18
CA LEU A 99 -1.44 -11.86 -7.03
C LEU A 99 -1.74 -12.23 -5.57
N GLY A 100 -0.84 -11.88 -4.64
CA GLY A 100 -1.00 -12.21 -3.22
C GLY A 100 -2.11 -11.42 -2.51
N SER A 101 -2.55 -10.27 -3.09
CA SER A 101 -3.66 -9.48 -2.56
C SER A 101 -5.02 -9.87 -3.12
N LEU A 102 -5.06 -10.77 -4.12
CA LEU A 102 -6.27 -11.17 -4.81
C LEU A 102 -7.23 -11.93 -3.89
N THR A 103 -8.48 -11.54 -3.91
CA THR A 103 -9.58 -12.12 -3.12
C THR A 103 -10.64 -12.76 -4.02
N ALA A 104 -11.50 -13.61 -3.44
CA ALA A 104 -12.56 -14.31 -4.19
C ALA A 104 -13.67 -13.37 -4.70
N ASP A 105 -13.82 -12.18 -4.14
CA ASP A 105 -14.73 -11.14 -4.61
C ASP A 105 -14.17 -10.29 -5.75
N GLY A 106 -12.93 -10.57 -6.18
CA GLY A 106 -12.28 -9.87 -7.28
C GLY A 106 -11.56 -8.59 -6.88
N SER A 107 -11.36 -8.34 -5.57
CA SER A 107 -10.51 -7.24 -5.11
C SER A 107 -9.04 -7.63 -5.18
N ALA A 108 -8.19 -6.72 -5.60
CA ALA A 108 -6.74 -6.85 -5.59
C ALA A 108 -6.05 -5.47 -5.69
N ASP A 109 -4.78 -5.42 -5.31
CA ASP A 109 -3.95 -4.25 -5.58
C ASP A 109 -3.60 -4.22 -7.07
N ILE A 110 -4.04 -3.20 -7.77
CA ILE A 110 -3.76 -2.97 -9.18
C ILE A 110 -2.96 -1.69 -9.32
N TYR A 111 -1.87 -1.76 -10.04
CA TYR A 111 -1.01 -0.61 -10.28
C TYR A 111 -0.92 -0.29 -11.76
N CYS A 112 -1.20 0.96 -12.11
CA CYS A 112 -1.00 1.48 -13.45
C CYS A 112 0.33 2.24 -13.51
N TYR A 113 1.32 1.69 -14.20
CA TYR A 113 2.63 2.32 -14.36
C TYR A 113 2.59 3.57 -15.25
N ALA A 114 1.65 3.64 -16.19
CA ALA A 114 1.49 4.82 -17.03
C ALA A 114 0.92 6.02 -16.25
N CYS A 115 -0.04 5.77 -15.34
CA CYS A 115 -0.55 6.78 -14.41
C CYS A 115 0.37 6.98 -13.19
N ASN A 116 1.24 6.00 -12.92
CA ASN A 116 2.08 5.90 -11.72
C ASN A 116 1.28 5.95 -10.41
N GLU A 117 0.10 5.29 -10.40
CA GLU A 117 -0.84 5.26 -9.27
C GLU A 117 -1.56 3.92 -9.18
N GLU A 118 -2.08 3.62 -7.99
CA GLU A 118 -3.02 2.53 -7.79
C GLU A 118 -4.35 2.86 -8.47
N ARG A 119 -4.94 1.86 -9.12
CA ARG A 119 -6.20 1.97 -9.87
C ARG A 119 -7.09 0.78 -9.61
N THR A 120 -8.37 0.91 -9.94
CA THR A 120 -9.29 -0.23 -10.00
C THR A 120 -9.47 -0.71 -11.44
N ASP A 121 -9.77 -1.99 -11.57
CA ASP A 121 -10.13 -2.59 -12.85
C ASP A 121 -11.50 -3.27 -12.69
N PRO A 122 -12.57 -2.71 -13.26
CA PRO A 122 -13.91 -3.28 -13.15
C PRO A 122 -14.04 -4.66 -13.81
N GLU A 123 -13.17 -4.97 -14.76
CA GLU A 123 -13.15 -6.24 -15.51
C GLU A 123 -12.03 -7.18 -15.09
N LEU A 124 -11.43 -6.96 -13.91
CA LEU A 124 -10.29 -7.73 -13.41
C LEU A 124 -10.53 -9.24 -13.48
N VAL A 125 -11.73 -9.69 -13.14
CA VAL A 125 -12.09 -11.12 -13.17
C VAL A 125 -11.96 -11.69 -14.58
N ALA A 126 -12.45 -10.98 -15.59
CA ALA A 126 -12.36 -11.39 -17.00
C ALA A 126 -10.90 -11.35 -17.47
N HIS A 127 -10.15 -10.31 -17.10
CA HIS A 127 -8.74 -10.18 -17.45
C HIS A 127 -7.87 -11.28 -16.84
N LEU A 128 -8.18 -11.73 -15.62
CA LEU A 128 -7.49 -12.86 -14.98
C LEU A 128 -7.89 -14.20 -15.60
N ALA A 129 -9.20 -14.38 -15.91
CA ALA A 129 -9.68 -15.57 -16.59
C ALA A 129 -9.04 -15.76 -17.97
N HIS A 130 -8.73 -14.68 -18.68
CA HIS A 130 -7.98 -14.71 -19.95
C HIS A 130 -6.61 -15.41 -19.81
N TRP A 131 -5.96 -15.30 -18.66
CA TRP A 131 -4.71 -15.97 -18.32
C TRP A 131 -4.90 -17.34 -17.65
N GLY A 132 -6.15 -17.82 -17.55
CA GLY A 132 -6.48 -19.08 -16.88
C GLY A 132 -6.44 -19.01 -15.35
N ILE A 133 -6.49 -17.82 -14.78
CA ILE A 133 -6.48 -17.62 -13.34
C ILE A 133 -7.93 -17.52 -12.86
N ASP A 134 -8.40 -18.58 -12.16
CA ASP A 134 -9.69 -18.56 -11.50
C ASP A 134 -9.56 -17.92 -10.11
N ILE A 135 -10.47 -17.00 -9.79
CA ILE A 135 -10.54 -16.34 -8.51
C ILE A 135 -11.47 -17.07 -7.53
N ALA A 136 -12.33 -17.96 -8.00
CA ALA A 136 -13.26 -18.72 -7.16
C ALA A 136 -12.47 -19.54 -6.12
N GLY A 137 -12.72 -19.27 -4.85
CA GLY A 137 -12.02 -19.93 -3.75
C GLY A 137 -10.61 -19.40 -3.44
N ARG A 138 -10.13 -18.38 -4.13
CA ARG A 138 -8.86 -17.75 -3.76
C ARG A 138 -8.98 -17.05 -2.40
N GLN A 139 -7.95 -17.26 -1.58
CA GLN A 139 -7.79 -16.56 -0.32
C GLN A 139 -6.59 -15.63 -0.44
N LYS A 140 -6.73 -14.44 0.09
CA LYS A 140 -5.64 -13.47 0.19
C LYS A 140 -4.47 -14.09 0.96
N THR A 141 -3.31 -14.16 0.35
CA THR A 141 -2.09 -14.73 0.94
C THR A 141 -1.14 -13.67 1.45
N GLU A 142 -1.22 -12.47 0.92
CA GLU A 142 -0.39 -11.32 1.31
C GLU A 142 -1.28 -10.14 1.69
N LYS A 143 -0.74 -9.27 2.54
CA LYS A 143 -1.40 -8.01 2.88
C LYS A 143 -1.45 -7.09 1.67
N SER A 144 -2.52 -6.32 1.55
CA SER A 144 -2.60 -5.24 0.57
C SER A 144 -1.59 -4.14 0.90
N LEU A 145 -1.30 -3.27 -0.06
CA LEU A 145 -0.43 -2.12 0.15
C LEU A 145 -0.95 -1.22 1.27
N THR A 146 -2.25 -0.97 1.31
CA THR A 146 -2.92 -0.20 2.37
C THR A 146 -2.75 -0.84 3.75
N GLU A 147 -2.94 -2.16 3.86
CA GLU A 147 -2.76 -2.89 5.13
C GLU A 147 -1.31 -2.90 5.60
N MET A 148 -0.35 -3.01 4.68
CA MET A 148 1.08 -2.92 5.02
C MET A 148 1.44 -1.53 5.54
N GLN A 149 0.92 -0.49 4.90
CA GLN A 149 1.13 0.90 5.30
C GLN A 149 0.54 1.18 6.69
N LEU A 150 -0.67 0.69 6.95
CA LEU A 150 -1.31 0.79 8.25
C LEU A 150 -0.51 0.07 9.34
N GLU A 151 -0.06 -1.15 9.08
CA GLU A 151 0.75 -1.90 10.03
C GLU A 151 2.08 -1.23 10.32
N GLN A 152 2.76 -0.70 9.31
CA GLN A 152 3.98 0.06 9.46
C GLN A 152 3.78 1.29 10.34
N ASN A 153 2.66 2.01 10.17
CA ASN A 153 2.32 3.16 11.00
C ASN A 153 1.94 2.78 12.44
N LEU A 154 1.32 1.61 12.64
CA LEU A 154 0.95 1.15 13.98
C LEU A 154 2.15 0.63 14.77
N ARG A 155 3.12 0.02 14.11
CA ARG A 155 4.31 -0.55 14.78
C ARG A 155 5.26 0.50 15.32
N TRP A 156 5.28 1.71 14.80
CA TRP A 156 6.11 2.85 15.25
C TRP A 156 7.47 2.50 15.87
N GLU A 157 8.17 1.56 15.32
CA GLU A 157 9.60 1.36 15.62
C GLU A 157 10.41 2.22 14.65
N PHE A 158 10.38 3.52 14.88
CA PHE A 158 11.20 4.44 14.12
C PHE A 158 12.58 4.46 14.78
N SER A 159 13.41 3.48 14.49
CA SER A 159 14.83 3.54 14.82
C SER A 159 15.55 4.33 13.73
N MET A 160 15.79 5.61 13.97
CA MET A 160 16.73 6.37 13.16
C MET A 160 18.13 6.13 13.67
N THR A 161 19.03 5.78 12.79
CA THR A 161 20.46 5.79 13.05
C THR A 161 21.10 7.02 12.44
N ASN A 162 22.07 7.63 13.13
CA ASN A 162 22.89 8.67 12.55
C ASN A 162 23.91 8.09 11.55
N GLU A 163 24.69 8.93 10.89
CA GLU A 163 25.72 8.51 9.93
C GLU A 163 26.76 7.56 10.53
N ASP A 164 26.96 7.59 11.85
CA ASP A 164 27.88 6.71 12.60
C ASP A 164 27.22 5.37 13.02
N GLY A 165 25.98 5.10 12.59
CA GLY A 165 25.25 3.87 12.92
C GLY A 165 24.73 3.80 14.36
N LYS A 166 24.76 4.91 15.12
CA LYS A 166 24.17 4.96 16.46
C LYS A 166 22.68 5.26 16.39
N GLU A 167 21.92 4.48 17.14
CA GLU A 167 20.48 4.68 17.28
C GLU A 167 20.18 6.01 17.94
N LEU A 168 19.32 6.83 17.32
CA LEU A 168 18.87 8.10 17.85
C LEU A 168 17.75 7.85 18.86
N LYS A 169 17.85 8.46 20.03
CA LYS A 169 16.78 8.42 21.04
C LYS A 169 15.69 9.41 20.65
N PRO A 170 14.42 8.97 20.60
CA PRO A 170 13.31 9.89 20.38
C PRO A 170 13.30 10.99 21.44
N MET A 171 13.23 12.23 20.99
CA MET A 171 13.02 13.38 21.87
C MET A 171 11.53 13.67 21.99
N CYS A 172 11.06 13.96 23.19
CA CYS A 172 9.69 14.39 23.44
C CYS A 172 9.66 15.59 24.37
N GLY A 173 8.62 16.42 24.24
CA GLY A 173 8.44 17.62 25.06
C GLY A 173 7.76 18.73 24.29
N PRO A 174 7.60 19.93 24.92
CA PRO A 174 7.02 21.08 24.23
C PRO A 174 7.77 21.41 22.95
N GLY A 175 7.04 21.49 21.84
CA GLY A 175 7.61 21.74 20.51
C GLY A 175 8.27 20.53 19.82
N LEU A 176 8.30 19.34 20.47
CA LEU A 176 8.91 18.12 19.95
C LEU A 176 7.90 16.98 19.84
N THR A 177 6.61 17.27 19.92
CA THR A 177 5.54 16.28 19.84
C THR A 177 5.14 16.06 18.40
N GLY A 178 5.23 14.82 17.93
CA GLY A 178 4.72 14.41 16.61
C GLY A 178 3.20 14.26 16.59
N LEU A 179 2.62 14.27 15.40
CA LEU A 179 1.21 13.98 15.16
C LEU A 179 1.07 12.54 14.67
N LYS A 180 0.17 11.78 15.28
CA LYS A 180 -0.16 10.43 14.85
C LYS A 180 -0.93 10.50 13.52
N ASN A 181 -0.53 9.71 12.54
CA ASN A 181 -1.29 9.55 11.32
C ASN A 181 -2.51 8.67 11.57
N LEU A 182 -3.70 9.24 11.37
CA LEU A 182 -4.99 8.57 11.64
C LEU A 182 -5.64 7.96 10.40
N GLY A 183 -4.98 8.04 9.24
CA GLY A 183 -5.46 7.60 7.95
C GLY A 183 -5.36 8.72 6.92
N ASN A 184 -4.50 8.55 5.92
CA ASN A 184 -4.24 9.54 4.83
C ASN A 184 -4.10 11.01 5.28
N SER A 185 -3.77 11.24 6.55
CA SER A 185 -3.65 12.57 7.16
C SER A 185 -2.22 13.10 7.21
N CYS A 186 -1.27 12.43 6.55
CA CYS A 186 0.15 12.82 6.53
C CYS A 186 0.36 14.24 5.96
N TYR A 187 -0.38 14.62 4.91
CA TYR A 187 -0.31 15.95 4.33
C TYR A 187 -0.74 17.03 5.34
N LEU A 188 -1.85 16.78 6.07
CA LEU A 188 -2.34 17.67 7.10
C LEU A 188 -1.35 17.77 8.25
N ALA A 189 -0.82 16.64 8.72
CA ALA A 189 0.19 16.59 9.76
C ALA A 189 1.45 17.39 9.39
N SER A 190 1.90 17.29 8.14
CA SER A 190 3.06 18.03 7.63
C SER A 190 2.80 19.56 7.66
N VAL A 191 1.64 19.99 7.19
CA VAL A 191 1.25 21.42 7.20
C VAL A 191 1.14 21.93 8.63
N VAL A 192 0.46 21.21 9.52
CA VAL A 192 0.27 21.59 10.92
C VAL A 192 1.61 21.67 11.66
N GLN A 193 2.50 20.70 11.48
CA GLN A 193 3.84 20.73 12.09
C GLN A 193 4.67 21.90 11.57
N SER A 194 4.57 22.23 10.28
CA SER A 194 5.26 23.39 9.71
C SER A 194 4.74 24.69 10.30
N LEU A 195 3.42 24.85 10.46
CA LEU A 195 2.82 26.03 11.09
C LEU A 195 3.24 26.17 12.55
N PHE A 196 3.23 25.08 13.33
CA PHE A 196 3.68 25.13 14.73
C PHE A 196 5.17 25.42 14.88
N ALA A 197 5.98 25.12 13.88
CA ALA A 197 7.40 25.47 13.87
C ALA A 197 7.68 26.95 13.57
N MET A 198 6.68 27.71 13.08
CA MET A 198 6.81 29.15 12.80
C MET A 198 6.69 29.97 14.09
N PRO A 199 7.71 30.78 14.47
CA PRO A 199 7.66 31.59 15.69
C PRO A 199 6.48 32.59 15.70
N GLU A 200 6.17 33.19 14.56
CA GLU A 200 5.08 34.15 14.41
C GLU A 200 3.72 33.51 14.66
N PHE A 201 3.52 32.28 14.19
CA PHE A 201 2.31 31.52 14.44
C PHE A 201 2.19 31.15 15.93
N ALA A 202 3.28 30.66 16.51
CA ALA A 202 3.31 30.34 17.93
C ALA A 202 3.02 31.55 18.81
N GLN A 203 3.63 32.73 18.54
CA GLN A 203 3.38 33.97 19.28
C GLN A 203 1.93 34.44 19.18
N ARG A 204 1.28 34.21 18.06
CA ARG A 204 -0.10 34.65 17.84
C ARG A 204 -1.13 33.73 18.50
N TYR A 205 -0.92 32.44 18.46
CA TYR A 205 -1.93 31.43 18.81
C TYR A 205 -1.62 30.67 20.09
N TYR A 206 -0.35 30.56 20.49
CA TYR A 206 0.03 29.94 21.74
C TYR A 206 -0.02 30.94 22.89
N ARG A 207 -1.07 30.85 23.69
CA ARG A 207 -1.30 31.70 24.86
C ARG A 207 -1.36 30.84 26.12
N PRO A 208 -0.22 30.55 26.75
CA PRO A 208 -0.17 29.62 27.88
C PRO A 208 -1.00 30.08 29.10
N ASP A 209 -1.22 31.39 29.22
CA ASP A 209 -1.95 32.02 30.35
C ASP A 209 -3.46 32.15 30.11
N GLU A 210 -3.95 31.98 28.89
CA GLU A 210 -5.38 31.96 28.57
C GLU A 210 -5.95 30.56 28.74
N LYS A 211 -6.92 30.43 29.67
CA LYS A 211 -7.74 29.22 29.74
C LYS A 211 -8.50 29.07 28.42
N LEU A 212 -8.24 28.00 27.67
CA LEU A 212 -9.03 27.67 26.50
C LEU A 212 -10.52 27.76 26.86
N PRO A 213 -11.36 28.39 26.01
CA PRO A 213 -12.79 28.37 26.24
C PRO A 213 -13.23 26.91 26.33
N LYS A 214 -13.97 26.58 27.38
CA LYS A 214 -14.58 25.26 27.47
C LYS A 214 -15.49 25.13 26.25
N THR A 215 -15.16 24.19 25.32
CA THR A 215 -16.09 23.81 24.28
C THR A 215 -17.36 23.37 24.98
N SER A 216 -18.45 24.07 24.77
CA SER A 216 -19.77 23.57 25.14
C SER A 216 -20.03 22.34 24.28
N ASP A 217 -20.29 21.23 24.95
CA ASP A 217 -20.77 19.98 24.32
C ASP A 217 -21.95 20.21 23.39
#